data_6e9159cbfcad8100c5cd95a277b594ef
#
_entry.id   6e9159cbfcad8100c5cd95a277b594ef
#
_cell.length_a   1.000
_cell.length_b   1.000
_cell.length_c   1.000
_cell.angle_alpha   90.00
_cell.angle_beta   90.00
_cell.angle_gamma   90.00
#
_symmetry.space_group_name_H-M   'P 1'
#
loop_
_entity.id
_entity.type
_entity.pdbx_description
1 polymer ?
#
loop_
_entity_poly.entity_id
_entity_poly.type
_entity_poly.pdbx_seq_one_letter_code
_entity_poly.pdbx_strand_id
1 'polypeptide(L)'
;MRIVLVLDQYDNENNGTTVSAARFAENLRKIGHEVRIISTGNPKKDKYVVPSADLGILQPLVTNQGTVFAKPDDMVIREALEGADIVHLYLPYKLCMRTREIAQEMGIPCIGAFHCQPENVSYNIGMKYLPFLTDILYYWFKKRFYRHLDHIHCPTSFIAGQLKIHKYKANLHVISNGCDEVFIPKTVEKTSDLKDKFTILMVGRLSAEKRQDLIIKAALKSEYKDKIQLIFLGKGPKKKYYERIGKKLKNPPIFDYMSRD
;
A
#
# COMPACT_ATOMS: atom_id res chain seq x y z
N MET A 1 23.00 -0.77 12.69
CA MET A 1 21.93 -1.62 13.24
C MET A 1 21.53 -2.65 12.19
N ARG A 2 21.09 -3.82 12.65
CA ARG A 2 20.44 -4.85 11.81
C ARG A 2 18.93 -4.75 11.95
N ILE A 3 18.26 -4.36 10.88
CA ILE A 3 16.83 -4.05 10.86
C ILE A 3 16.12 -5.10 10.01
N VAL A 4 15.05 -5.69 10.51
CA VAL A 4 14.26 -6.68 9.77
C VAL A 4 12.91 -6.06 9.38
N LEU A 5 12.64 -5.96 8.07
CA LEU A 5 11.36 -5.50 7.54
C LEU A 5 10.48 -6.71 7.19
N VAL A 6 9.25 -6.71 7.64
CA VAL A 6 8.34 -7.86 7.49
C VAL A 6 7.06 -7.45 6.78
N LEU A 7 6.80 -8.05 5.64
CA LEU A 7 5.59 -7.81 4.85
C LEU A 7 5.28 -9.02 3.95
N ASP A 8 4.00 -9.23 3.65
CA ASP A 8 3.58 -10.40 2.87
C ASP A 8 4.10 -10.38 1.43
N GLN A 9 4.20 -9.19 0.82
CA GLN A 9 4.70 -9.00 -0.55
C GLN A 9 5.79 -7.94 -0.60
N TYR A 10 6.95 -8.25 -1.17
CA TYR A 10 8.04 -7.29 -1.38
C TYR A 10 8.38 -7.06 -2.85
N ASP A 11 8.03 -7.98 -3.74
CA ASP A 11 8.40 -7.93 -5.17
C ASP A 11 7.31 -7.29 -6.06
N ASN A 12 6.20 -6.81 -5.48
CA ASN A 12 5.10 -6.24 -6.26
C ASN A 12 5.19 -4.71 -6.33
N GLU A 13 5.78 -4.19 -7.38
CA GLU A 13 5.97 -2.75 -7.62
C GLU A 13 4.66 -1.95 -7.81
N ASN A 14 3.55 -2.64 -8.05
CA ASN A 14 2.23 -2.00 -8.17
C ASN A 14 1.52 -1.81 -6.81
N ASN A 15 2.15 -2.21 -5.71
CA ASN A 15 1.61 -2.07 -4.36
C ASN A 15 2.34 -0.96 -3.60
N GLY A 16 1.61 0.07 -3.16
CA GLY A 16 2.18 1.21 -2.45
C GLY A 16 2.94 0.83 -1.16
N THR A 17 2.47 -0.19 -0.43
CA THR A 17 3.17 -0.69 0.77
C THR A 17 4.52 -1.29 0.41
N THR A 18 4.58 -2.09 -0.64
CA THR A 18 5.82 -2.70 -1.15
C THR A 18 6.82 -1.64 -1.59
N VAL A 19 6.37 -0.66 -2.37
CA VAL A 19 7.21 0.46 -2.83
C VAL A 19 7.76 1.26 -1.65
N SER A 20 6.94 1.52 -0.65
CA SER A 20 7.38 2.20 0.58
C SER A 20 8.42 1.37 1.33
N ALA A 21 8.19 0.07 1.50
CA ALA A 21 9.12 -0.83 2.17
C ALA A 21 10.48 -0.92 1.43
N ALA A 22 10.45 -1.00 0.10
CA ALA A 22 11.65 -1.02 -0.72
C ALA A 22 12.47 0.27 -0.57
N ARG A 23 11.79 1.43 -0.60
CA ARG A 23 12.41 2.74 -0.39
C ARG A 23 13.01 2.87 1.02
N PHE A 24 12.30 2.43 2.05
CA PHE A 24 12.83 2.39 3.42
C PHE A 24 14.07 1.51 3.50
N ALA A 25 14.02 0.29 2.93
CA ALA A 25 15.16 -0.62 2.93
C ALA A 25 16.39 -0.01 2.24
N GLU A 26 16.19 0.61 1.06
CA GLU A 26 17.27 1.25 0.32
C GLU A 26 17.90 2.41 1.11
N ASN A 27 17.09 3.31 1.63
CA ASN A 27 17.59 4.46 2.38
C ASN A 27 18.26 4.06 3.71
N LEU A 28 17.73 3.06 4.42
CA LEU A 28 18.38 2.53 5.61
C LEU A 28 19.75 1.92 5.28
N ARG A 29 19.88 1.20 4.15
CA ARG A 29 21.16 0.70 3.68
C ARG A 29 22.14 1.80 3.29
N LYS A 30 21.67 2.87 2.62
CA LYS A 30 22.48 4.04 2.26
C LYS A 30 23.10 4.73 3.48
N ILE A 31 22.41 4.73 4.62
CA ILE A 31 22.94 5.30 5.88
C ILE A 31 23.65 4.27 6.77
N GLY A 32 24.01 3.12 6.21
CA GLY A 32 24.91 2.15 6.83
C GLY A 32 24.24 1.09 7.71
N HIS A 33 22.92 0.87 7.61
CA HIS A 33 22.25 -0.21 8.31
C HIS A 33 22.23 -1.51 7.48
N GLU A 34 22.33 -2.66 8.16
CA GLU A 34 22.02 -3.96 7.57
C GLU A 34 20.50 -4.12 7.56
N VAL A 35 19.92 -4.39 6.39
CA VAL A 35 18.47 -4.54 6.25
C VAL A 35 18.13 -5.89 5.66
N ARG A 36 17.41 -6.71 6.43
CA ARG A 36 16.87 -8.00 6.01
C ARG A 36 15.37 -7.86 5.74
N ILE A 37 14.85 -8.69 4.84
CA ILE A 37 13.44 -8.70 4.45
C ILE A 37 12.87 -10.10 4.70
N ILE A 38 11.72 -10.19 5.38
CA ILE A 38 10.92 -11.42 5.42
C ILE A 38 9.68 -11.22 4.55
N SER A 39 9.53 -12.01 3.49
CA SER A 39 8.42 -11.87 2.55
C SER A 39 8.24 -13.12 1.68
N THR A 40 7.12 -13.19 0.95
CA THR A 40 6.95 -14.17 -0.13
C THR A 40 7.72 -13.76 -1.40
N GLY A 41 7.70 -14.60 -2.42
CA GLY A 41 8.19 -14.31 -3.76
C GLY A 41 9.58 -14.83 -4.04
N ASN A 42 10.34 -14.18 -4.93
CA ASN A 42 11.63 -14.69 -5.39
C ASN A 42 12.74 -14.44 -4.37
N PRO A 43 13.70 -15.37 -4.23
CA PRO A 43 14.91 -15.15 -3.45
C PRO A 43 15.70 -13.95 -3.98
N LYS A 44 16.18 -13.13 -3.05
CA LYS A 44 17.10 -12.01 -3.32
C LYS A 44 18.10 -11.95 -2.17
N LYS A 45 19.21 -11.25 -2.38
CA LYS A 45 20.16 -10.99 -1.30
C LYS A 45 19.44 -10.34 -0.12
N ASP A 46 19.70 -10.80 1.09
CA ASP A 46 19.14 -10.33 2.35
C ASP A 46 17.59 -10.47 2.44
N LYS A 47 17.00 -11.34 1.63
CA LYS A 47 15.57 -11.67 1.67
C LYS A 47 15.35 -13.12 2.08
N TYR A 48 14.67 -13.29 3.18
CA TYR A 48 14.23 -14.55 3.77
C TYR A 48 12.83 -14.88 3.26
N VAL A 49 12.74 -15.91 2.43
CA VAL A 49 11.51 -16.22 1.69
C VAL A 49 10.66 -17.19 2.48
N VAL A 50 9.42 -16.78 2.74
CA VAL A 50 8.38 -17.63 3.31
C VAL A 50 7.36 -18.05 2.23
N PRO A 51 6.69 -19.21 2.40
CA PRO A 51 5.70 -19.66 1.44
C PRO A 51 4.51 -18.70 1.34
N SER A 52 3.84 -18.68 0.19
CA SER A 52 2.53 -18.05 0.04
C SER A 52 1.46 -18.89 0.73
N ALA A 53 0.50 -18.24 1.37
CA ALA A 53 -0.66 -18.93 1.94
C ALA A 53 -1.62 -19.37 0.84
N ASP A 54 -2.11 -20.59 0.93
CA ASP A 54 -3.23 -21.07 0.13
C ASP A 54 -4.55 -20.68 0.86
N LEU A 55 -5.39 -19.92 0.16
CA LEU A 55 -6.69 -19.47 0.67
C LEU A 55 -7.85 -20.29 0.07
N GLY A 56 -7.56 -21.36 -0.66
CA GLY A 56 -8.57 -22.24 -1.29
C GLY A 56 -9.53 -21.44 -2.16
N ILE A 57 -10.84 -21.58 -1.91
CA ILE A 57 -11.92 -20.94 -2.69
C ILE A 57 -11.81 -19.40 -2.72
N LEU A 58 -11.18 -18.77 -1.73
CA LEU A 58 -11.01 -17.31 -1.67
C LEU A 58 -9.78 -16.82 -2.46
N GLN A 59 -8.91 -17.71 -2.93
CA GLN A 59 -7.69 -17.37 -3.66
C GLN A 59 -7.94 -16.45 -4.86
N PRO A 60 -8.92 -16.69 -5.76
CA PRO A 60 -9.18 -15.82 -6.91
C PRO A 60 -9.58 -14.40 -6.50
N LEU A 61 -10.34 -14.25 -5.41
CA LEU A 61 -10.78 -12.93 -4.92
C LEU A 61 -9.60 -12.06 -4.50
N VAL A 62 -8.60 -12.66 -3.90
CA VAL A 62 -7.41 -11.98 -3.37
C VAL A 62 -6.40 -11.73 -4.49
N THR A 63 -6.16 -12.73 -5.34
CA THR A 63 -5.21 -12.63 -6.47
C THR A 63 -5.65 -11.59 -7.49
N ASN A 64 -6.95 -11.48 -7.78
CA ASN A 64 -7.49 -10.45 -8.68
C ASN A 64 -7.26 -9.02 -8.16
N GLN A 65 -7.01 -8.85 -6.87
CA GLN A 65 -6.62 -7.59 -6.26
C GLN A 65 -5.10 -7.38 -6.22
N GLY A 66 -4.32 -8.32 -6.77
CA GLY A 66 -2.85 -8.29 -6.74
C GLY A 66 -2.27 -8.45 -5.34
N THR A 67 -3.01 -9.09 -4.44
CA THR A 67 -2.58 -9.34 -3.05
C THR A 67 -2.15 -10.81 -2.90
N VAL A 68 -1.06 -11.05 -2.19
CA VAL A 68 -0.60 -12.37 -1.76
C VAL A 68 -0.45 -12.33 -0.25
N PHE A 69 -0.96 -13.33 0.44
CA PHE A 69 -0.72 -13.51 1.86
C PHE A 69 0.40 -14.53 2.07
N ALA A 70 1.22 -14.28 3.06
CA ALA A 70 2.29 -15.19 3.45
C ALA A 70 1.80 -16.24 4.46
N LYS A 71 2.33 -17.46 4.35
CA LYS A 71 2.26 -18.48 5.39
C LYS A 71 3.52 -18.34 6.25
N PRO A 72 3.41 -18.06 7.55
CA PRO A 72 4.58 -17.98 8.43
C PRO A 72 5.36 -19.30 8.44
N ASP A 73 6.67 -19.19 8.46
CA ASP A 73 7.62 -20.29 8.65
C ASP A 73 8.55 -19.91 9.81
N ASP A 74 8.41 -20.59 10.93
CA ASP A 74 9.12 -20.27 12.17
C ASP A 74 10.63 -20.39 12.03
N MET A 75 11.13 -21.34 11.23
CA MET A 75 12.57 -21.53 11.02
C MET A 75 13.14 -20.35 10.25
N VAL A 76 12.51 -20.00 9.14
CA VAL A 76 12.92 -18.86 8.30
C VAL A 76 12.85 -17.55 9.09
N ILE A 77 11.78 -17.37 9.90
CA ILE A 77 11.63 -16.17 10.72
C ILE A 77 12.75 -16.09 11.76
N ARG A 78 13.04 -17.17 12.49
CA ARG A 78 14.14 -17.20 13.50
C ARG A 78 15.49 -16.92 12.88
N GLU A 79 15.80 -17.52 11.73
CA GLU A 79 17.03 -17.26 10.98
C GLU A 79 17.15 -15.78 10.59
N ALA A 80 16.08 -15.19 10.07
CA ALA A 80 16.05 -13.77 9.68
C ALA A 80 16.23 -12.82 10.89
N LEU A 81 15.76 -13.23 12.06
CA LEU A 81 15.82 -12.44 13.30
C LEU A 81 17.12 -12.60 14.06
N GLU A 82 17.98 -13.56 13.70
CA GLU A 82 19.25 -13.80 14.40
C GLU A 82 20.12 -12.54 14.41
N GLY A 83 20.43 -12.04 15.63
CA GLY A 83 21.20 -10.82 15.85
C GLY A 83 20.55 -9.54 15.35
N ALA A 84 19.23 -9.53 15.12
CA ALA A 84 18.50 -8.32 14.76
C ALA A 84 18.38 -7.36 15.95
N ASP A 85 18.52 -6.07 15.68
CA ASP A 85 18.35 -5.01 16.67
C ASP A 85 16.90 -4.56 16.79
N ILE A 86 16.12 -4.63 15.68
CA ILE A 86 14.73 -4.19 15.63
C ILE A 86 13.98 -4.83 14.47
N VAL A 87 12.68 -5.05 14.66
CA VAL A 87 11.76 -5.55 13.63
C VAL A 87 10.71 -4.49 13.27
N HIS A 88 10.54 -4.21 12.00
CA HIS A 88 9.50 -3.33 11.47
C HIS A 88 8.42 -4.14 10.74
N LEU A 89 7.23 -4.17 11.31
CA LEU A 89 6.10 -4.98 10.90
C LEU A 89 5.10 -4.11 10.09
N TYR A 90 4.89 -4.42 8.82
CA TYR A 90 4.15 -3.54 7.91
C TYR A 90 2.63 -3.72 7.92
N LEU A 91 2.13 -4.95 8.16
CA LEU A 91 0.72 -5.28 7.99
C LEU A 91 0.20 -6.15 9.14
N PRO A 92 -1.07 -5.98 9.57
CA PRO A 92 -1.66 -6.75 10.67
C PRO A 92 -2.10 -8.15 10.20
N TYR A 93 -1.22 -8.87 9.47
CA TYR A 93 -1.50 -10.20 8.93
C TYR A 93 -0.68 -11.28 9.64
N LYS A 94 -0.95 -12.54 9.31
CA LYS A 94 -0.40 -13.71 10.01
C LYS A 94 1.13 -13.70 10.09
N LEU A 95 1.81 -13.32 9.00
CA LEU A 95 3.27 -13.26 8.98
C LEU A 95 3.79 -12.27 10.04
N CYS A 96 3.32 -11.03 10.01
CA CYS A 96 3.75 -10.02 10.98
C CYS A 96 3.35 -10.37 12.43
N MET A 97 2.17 -10.97 12.63
CA MET A 97 1.73 -11.44 13.95
C MET A 97 2.69 -12.51 14.49
N ARG A 98 3.01 -13.53 13.67
CA ARG A 98 3.91 -14.61 14.09
C ARG A 98 5.35 -14.12 14.29
N THR A 99 5.83 -13.26 13.40
CA THR A 99 7.16 -12.66 13.56
C THR A 99 7.27 -11.84 14.84
N ARG A 100 6.23 -11.07 15.19
CA ARG A 100 6.18 -10.33 16.47
C ARG A 100 6.31 -11.26 17.67
N GLU A 101 5.59 -12.41 17.67
CA GLU A 101 5.65 -13.39 18.76
C GLU A 101 7.06 -13.95 18.91
N ILE A 102 7.67 -14.38 17.80
CA ILE A 102 9.04 -14.92 17.81
C ILE A 102 10.06 -13.84 18.21
N ALA A 103 9.92 -12.62 17.72
CA ALA A 103 10.79 -11.52 18.13
C ALA A 103 10.69 -11.23 19.64
N GLN A 104 9.48 -11.29 20.21
CA GLN A 104 9.27 -11.15 21.65
C GLN A 104 9.91 -12.29 22.45
N GLU A 105 9.82 -13.54 21.97
CA GLU A 105 10.53 -14.69 22.57
C GLU A 105 12.05 -14.49 22.56
N MET A 106 12.58 -13.83 21.51
CA MET A 106 14.01 -13.55 21.33
C MET A 106 14.47 -12.25 21.99
N GLY A 107 13.57 -11.50 22.63
CA GLY A 107 13.88 -10.20 23.27
C GLY A 107 14.14 -9.07 22.28
N ILE A 108 13.68 -9.19 21.02
CA ILE A 108 13.92 -8.19 19.97
C ILE A 108 12.74 -7.22 19.90
N PRO A 109 12.97 -5.89 19.99
CA PRO A 109 11.92 -4.89 19.93
C PRO A 109 11.24 -4.84 18.56
N CYS A 110 9.92 -4.61 18.56
CA CYS A 110 9.10 -4.50 17.36
C CYS A 110 8.43 -3.14 17.26
N ILE A 111 8.40 -2.58 16.05
CA ILE A 111 7.55 -1.45 15.68
C ILE A 111 6.56 -1.87 14.61
N GLY A 112 5.37 -1.29 14.61
CA GLY A 112 4.37 -1.52 13.56
C GLY A 112 4.26 -0.36 12.60
N ALA A 113 3.87 -0.61 11.36
CA ALA A 113 3.42 0.42 10.45
C ALA A 113 1.93 0.26 10.15
N PHE A 114 1.22 1.37 9.95
CA PHE A 114 -0.20 1.33 9.62
C PHE A 114 -0.41 1.65 8.14
N HIS A 115 -0.24 0.64 7.30
CA HIS A 115 -0.41 0.74 5.84
C HIS A 115 -1.72 0.12 5.32
N CYS A 116 -2.45 -0.60 6.15
CA CYS A 116 -3.72 -1.23 5.78
C CYS A 116 -4.89 -0.45 6.38
N GLN A 117 -5.47 0.48 5.60
CA GLN A 117 -6.67 1.19 6.01
C GLN A 117 -7.91 0.29 5.94
N PRO A 118 -8.68 0.13 7.02
CA PRO A 118 -9.94 -0.61 7.03
C PRO A 118 -10.94 -0.15 5.98
N GLU A 119 -10.98 1.15 5.66
CA GLU A 119 -11.83 1.72 4.62
C GLU A 119 -11.51 1.12 3.24
N ASN A 120 -10.23 0.96 2.90
CA ASN A 120 -9.83 0.35 1.64
C ASN A 120 -10.22 -1.13 1.58
N VAL A 121 -10.15 -1.83 2.71
CA VAL A 121 -10.60 -3.23 2.80
C VAL A 121 -12.11 -3.31 2.53
N SER A 122 -12.91 -2.51 3.22
CA SER A 122 -14.38 -2.51 3.06
C SER A 122 -14.80 -2.11 1.63
N TYR A 123 -14.10 -1.15 1.00
CA TYR A 123 -14.32 -0.80 -0.39
C TYR A 123 -14.04 -1.95 -1.35
N ASN A 124 -12.95 -2.67 -1.15
CA ASN A 124 -12.53 -3.74 -2.06
C ASN A 124 -13.44 -4.98 -1.99
N ILE A 125 -14.04 -5.25 -0.83
CA ILE A 125 -15.02 -6.34 -0.67
C ILE A 125 -16.46 -5.92 -0.98
N GLY A 126 -16.67 -4.69 -1.50
CA GLY A 126 -17.98 -4.18 -1.89
C GLY A 126 -18.86 -3.68 -0.75
N MET A 127 -18.37 -3.62 0.47
CA MET A 127 -19.11 -3.27 1.70
C MET A 127 -18.94 -1.79 2.10
N LYS A 128 -18.70 -0.91 1.14
CA LYS A 128 -18.43 0.53 1.35
C LYS A 128 -19.56 1.32 2.04
N TYR A 129 -20.78 0.78 2.07
CA TYR A 129 -21.95 1.41 2.67
C TYR A 129 -22.22 0.95 4.12
N LEU A 130 -21.34 0.16 4.70
CA LEU A 130 -21.46 -0.37 6.05
C LEU A 130 -20.35 0.20 6.96
N PRO A 131 -20.48 1.44 7.46
CA PRO A 131 -19.41 2.11 8.23
C PRO A 131 -19.01 1.33 9.48
N PHE A 132 -19.96 0.63 10.13
CA PHE A 132 -19.67 -0.18 11.32
C PHE A 132 -18.66 -1.31 11.07
N LEU A 133 -18.55 -1.81 9.82
CA LEU A 133 -17.52 -2.82 9.48
C LEU A 133 -16.12 -2.25 9.55
N THR A 134 -15.96 -0.98 9.21
CA THR A 134 -14.68 -0.28 9.32
C THR A 134 -14.25 -0.20 10.78
N ASP A 135 -15.17 0.14 11.69
CA ASP A 135 -14.91 0.18 13.14
C ASP A 135 -14.54 -1.19 13.70
N ILE A 136 -15.24 -2.24 13.25
CA ILE A 136 -14.93 -3.64 13.59
C ILE A 136 -13.53 -4.01 13.14
N LEU A 137 -13.11 -3.63 11.93
CA LEU A 137 -11.77 -3.90 11.42
C LEU A 137 -10.70 -3.14 12.21
N TYR A 138 -10.93 -1.85 12.55
CA TYR A 138 -10.03 -1.11 13.45
C TYR A 138 -9.90 -1.79 14.80
N TYR A 139 -11.02 -2.22 15.40
CA TYR A 139 -11.01 -2.96 16.67
C TYR A 139 -10.27 -4.27 16.55
N TRP A 140 -10.49 -5.04 15.48
CA TRP A 140 -9.84 -6.33 15.26
C TRP A 140 -8.33 -6.19 15.06
N PHE A 141 -7.89 -5.23 14.22
CA PHE A 141 -6.47 -4.91 14.02
C PHE A 141 -5.82 -4.50 15.34
N LYS A 142 -6.47 -3.62 16.10
CA LYS A 142 -6.00 -3.22 17.42
C LYS A 142 -5.86 -4.43 18.34
N LYS A 143 -6.91 -5.23 18.50
CA LYS A 143 -6.97 -6.35 19.42
C LYS A 143 -5.97 -7.46 19.08
N ARG A 144 -5.76 -7.77 17.80
CA ARG A 144 -4.93 -8.89 17.36
C ARG A 144 -3.47 -8.53 17.16
N PHE A 145 -3.17 -7.27 16.88
CA PHE A 145 -1.84 -6.88 16.46
C PHE A 145 -1.33 -5.63 17.17
N TYR A 146 -1.90 -4.46 16.93
CA TYR A 146 -1.31 -3.19 17.33
C TYR A 146 -1.28 -2.94 18.84
N ARG A 147 -2.16 -3.56 19.63
CA ARG A 147 -2.12 -3.42 21.09
C ARG A 147 -0.87 -4.01 21.75
N HIS A 148 -0.13 -4.81 21.02
CA HIS A 148 1.10 -5.48 21.47
C HIS A 148 2.37 -4.73 21.02
N LEU A 149 2.22 -3.53 20.49
CA LEU A 149 3.29 -2.69 19.97
C LEU A 149 3.27 -1.34 20.69
N ASP A 150 4.43 -0.88 21.16
CA ASP A 150 4.57 0.40 21.83
C ASP A 150 4.69 1.57 20.86
N HIS A 151 5.11 1.30 19.64
CA HIS A 151 5.33 2.29 18.59
C HIS A 151 4.66 1.90 17.27
N ILE A 152 3.97 2.87 16.65
CA ILE A 152 3.34 2.70 15.33
C ILE A 152 3.77 3.84 14.40
N HIS A 153 4.37 3.48 13.28
CA HIS A 153 4.61 4.36 12.15
C HIS A 153 3.30 4.64 11.41
N CYS A 154 2.94 5.90 11.30
CA CYS A 154 1.78 6.40 10.58
C CYS A 154 2.27 7.21 9.36
N PRO A 155 1.91 6.86 8.12
CA PRO A 155 2.41 7.57 6.93
C PRO A 155 1.89 9.01 6.81
N THR A 156 0.81 9.36 7.51
CA THR A 156 0.23 10.71 7.52
C THR A 156 -0.38 11.05 8.87
N SER A 157 -0.55 12.36 9.13
CA SER A 157 -1.29 12.85 10.31
C SER A 157 -2.76 12.42 10.32
N PHE A 158 -3.37 12.24 9.13
CA PHE A 158 -4.71 11.68 8.98
C PHE A 158 -4.79 10.27 9.58
N ILE A 159 -3.86 9.37 9.24
CA ILE A 159 -3.81 8.01 9.79
C ILE A 159 -3.63 8.05 11.31
N ALA A 160 -2.70 8.88 11.81
CA ALA A 160 -2.51 9.03 13.26
C ALA A 160 -3.79 9.53 13.94
N GLY A 161 -4.54 10.45 13.32
CA GLY A 161 -5.84 10.91 13.79
C GLY A 161 -6.87 9.78 13.86
N GLN A 162 -6.96 8.93 12.82
CA GLN A 162 -7.87 7.76 12.83
C GLN A 162 -7.52 6.79 13.96
N LEU A 163 -6.23 6.50 14.17
CA LEU A 163 -5.81 5.61 15.26
C LEU A 163 -6.15 6.18 16.65
N LYS A 164 -6.05 7.50 16.84
CA LYS A 164 -6.49 8.18 18.08
C LYS A 164 -7.99 8.05 18.30
N ILE A 165 -8.81 8.30 17.26
CA ILE A 165 -10.28 8.14 17.31
C ILE A 165 -10.65 6.71 17.74
N HIS A 166 -9.96 5.69 17.18
CA HIS A 166 -10.18 4.29 17.52
C HIS A 166 -9.42 3.83 18.79
N LYS A 167 -8.89 4.79 19.58
CA LYS A 167 -8.28 4.57 20.90
C LYS A 167 -7.10 3.57 20.88
N TYR A 168 -6.22 3.70 19.90
CA TYR A 168 -4.91 3.02 19.91
C TYR A 168 -4.03 3.68 20.96
N LYS A 169 -3.32 2.88 21.78
CA LYS A 169 -2.55 3.40 22.93
C LYS A 169 -1.06 3.56 22.64
N ALA A 170 -0.58 3.00 21.52
CA ALA A 170 0.82 3.09 21.14
C ALA A 170 1.26 4.52 20.86
N ASN A 171 2.56 4.80 20.96
CA ASN A 171 3.17 6.05 20.51
C ASN A 171 3.08 6.12 18.97
N LEU A 172 2.40 7.14 18.46
CA LEU A 172 2.16 7.30 17.02
C LEU A 172 3.21 8.24 16.43
N HIS A 173 4.00 7.72 15.49
CA HIS A 173 5.04 8.46 14.78
C HIS A 173 4.57 8.80 13.38
N VAL A 174 4.36 10.08 13.09
CA VAL A 174 3.97 10.54 11.76
C VAL A 174 5.22 10.71 10.91
N ILE A 175 5.48 9.77 10.03
CA ILE A 175 6.65 9.75 9.14
C ILE A 175 6.14 9.45 7.74
N SER A 176 6.40 10.35 6.78
CA SER A 176 6.01 10.16 5.39
C SER A 176 6.68 8.93 4.77
N ASN A 177 5.97 8.26 3.87
CA ASN A 177 6.56 7.22 3.03
C ASN A 177 7.61 7.76 2.04
N GLY A 178 7.80 9.09 2.00
CA GLY A 178 8.71 9.76 1.10
C GLY A 178 8.25 9.74 -0.36
N CYS A 179 9.02 10.40 -1.20
CA CYS A 179 8.93 10.32 -2.65
C CYS A 179 10.32 10.03 -3.22
N ASP A 180 10.35 9.56 -4.44
CA ASP A 180 11.59 9.31 -5.16
C ASP A 180 12.21 10.64 -5.63
N GLU A 181 13.53 10.73 -5.61
CA GLU A 181 14.28 11.93 -6.01
C GLU A 181 14.09 12.30 -7.49
N VAL A 182 13.62 11.36 -8.31
CA VAL A 182 13.28 11.62 -9.73
C VAL A 182 12.04 12.50 -9.90
N PHE A 183 11.19 12.61 -8.87
CA PHE A 183 9.99 13.46 -8.91
C PHE A 183 10.33 14.90 -8.55
N ILE A 184 11.01 15.57 -9.47
CA ILE A 184 11.33 16.99 -9.37
C ILE A 184 10.45 17.83 -10.33
N PRO A 185 10.13 19.08 -10.00
CA PRO A 185 9.43 19.98 -10.92
C PRO A 185 10.23 20.14 -12.22
N LYS A 186 9.58 19.89 -13.35
CA LYS A 186 10.15 20.07 -14.70
C LYS A 186 9.13 20.80 -15.55
N THR A 187 9.62 21.72 -16.39
CA THR A 187 8.81 22.28 -17.47
C THR A 187 8.69 21.21 -18.57
N VAL A 188 7.47 20.84 -18.89
CA VAL A 188 7.17 19.85 -19.93
C VAL A 188 6.34 20.55 -21.00
N GLU A 189 6.80 20.51 -22.26
CA GLU A 189 6.00 20.95 -23.37
C GLU A 189 4.87 19.96 -23.64
N LYS A 190 3.65 20.50 -23.76
CA LYS A 190 2.50 19.69 -24.14
C LYS A 190 2.58 19.35 -25.62
N THR A 191 2.21 18.12 -25.95
CA THR A 191 2.00 17.70 -27.34
C THR A 191 0.90 18.54 -28.01
N SER A 192 0.92 18.63 -29.34
CA SER A 192 -0.01 19.47 -30.11
C SER A 192 -1.49 19.23 -29.79
N ASP A 193 -1.88 17.99 -29.52
CA ASP A 193 -3.23 17.57 -29.18
C ASP A 193 -3.66 17.94 -27.75
N LEU A 194 -2.71 18.29 -26.87
CA LEU A 194 -2.94 18.69 -25.49
C LEU A 194 -2.70 20.18 -25.23
N LYS A 195 -2.15 20.92 -26.20
CA LYS A 195 -1.69 22.31 -26.03
C LYS A 195 -2.79 23.23 -25.48
N ASP A 196 -4.00 23.10 -26.00
CA ASP A 196 -5.13 23.97 -25.65
C ASP A 196 -6.08 23.34 -24.63
N LYS A 197 -5.66 22.25 -23.99
CA LYS A 197 -6.47 21.51 -23.03
C LYS A 197 -5.94 21.62 -21.60
N PHE A 198 -6.86 21.62 -20.64
CA PHE A 198 -6.57 21.39 -19.23
C PHE A 198 -6.36 19.89 -19.01
N THR A 199 -5.12 19.48 -18.90
CA THR A 199 -4.76 18.09 -18.70
C THR A 199 -4.81 17.73 -17.21
N ILE A 200 -5.63 16.73 -16.86
CA ILE A 200 -5.73 16.19 -15.50
C ILE A 200 -5.18 14.77 -15.53
N LEU A 201 -4.02 14.58 -14.90
CA LEU A 201 -3.36 13.29 -14.79
C LEU A 201 -3.68 12.63 -13.45
N MET A 202 -4.08 11.37 -13.49
CA MET A 202 -4.19 10.52 -12.30
C MET A 202 -3.44 9.22 -12.51
N VAL A 203 -2.44 8.97 -11.66
CA VAL A 203 -1.63 7.75 -11.66
C VAL A 203 -2.13 6.82 -10.55
N GLY A 204 -2.41 5.56 -10.88
CA GLY A 204 -2.81 4.58 -9.90
C GLY A 204 -3.69 3.47 -10.46
N ARG A 205 -3.90 2.44 -9.63
CA ARG A 205 -4.73 1.28 -10.00
C ARG A 205 -6.16 1.72 -10.36
N LEU A 206 -6.71 1.18 -11.43
CA LEU A 206 -8.08 1.45 -11.88
C LEU A 206 -9.07 0.58 -11.08
N SER A 207 -9.35 1.00 -9.87
CA SER A 207 -10.11 0.25 -8.86
C SER A 207 -11.11 1.13 -8.11
N ALA A 208 -12.05 0.51 -7.41
CA ALA A 208 -13.17 1.23 -6.79
C ALA A 208 -12.69 2.24 -5.72
N GLU A 209 -11.67 1.91 -4.94
CA GLU A 209 -11.12 2.78 -3.89
C GLU A 209 -10.42 4.03 -4.41
N LYS A 210 -9.94 4.01 -5.67
CA LYS A 210 -9.24 5.16 -6.28
C LYS A 210 -10.18 6.21 -6.87
N ARG A 211 -11.46 5.88 -7.01
CA ARG A 211 -12.53 6.83 -7.34
C ARG A 211 -12.33 7.64 -8.62
N GLN A 212 -11.74 7.06 -9.68
CA GLN A 212 -11.65 7.73 -11.00
C GLN A 212 -13.03 8.17 -11.52
N ASP A 213 -14.09 7.48 -11.11
CA ASP A 213 -15.48 7.86 -11.43
C ASP A 213 -15.84 9.28 -10.98
N LEU A 214 -15.30 9.73 -9.83
CA LEU A 214 -15.57 11.10 -9.35
C LEU A 214 -14.91 12.14 -10.24
N ILE A 215 -13.69 11.91 -10.68
CA ILE A 215 -12.98 12.84 -11.58
C ILE A 215 -13.75 12.95 -12.92
N ILE A 216 -14.18 11.81 -13.48
CA ILE A 216 -14.95 11.79 -14.74
C ILE A 216 -16.29 12.56 -14.54
N LYS A 217 -17.00 12.30 -13.44
CA LYS A 217 -18.26 12.99 -13.14
C LYS A 217 -18.08 14.49 -12.89
N ALA A 218 -16.99 14.88 -12.22
CA ALA A 218 -16.64 16.28 -12.01
C ALA A 218 -16.33 16.98 -13.33
N ALA A 219 -15.53 16.35 -14.19
CA ALA A 219 -15.23 16.88 -15.53
C ALA A 219 -16.50 17.09 -16.37
N LEU A 220 -17.44 16.12 -16.33
CA LEU A 220 -18.73 16.24 -17.03
C LEU A 220 -19.61 17.42 -16.55
N LYS A 221 -19.47 17.84 -15.29
CA LYS A 221 -20.23 18.94 -14.69
C LYS A 221 -19.49 20.28 -14.78
N SER A 222 -18.21 20.28 -15.19
CA SER A 222 -17.41 21.49 -15.28
C SER A 222 -17.85 22.36 -16.45
N GLU A 223 -17.78 23.67 -16.29
CA GLU A 223 -17.90 24.64 -17.39
C GLU A 223 -16.79 24.48 -18.42
N TYR A 224 -15.63 23.94 -18.02
CA TYR A 224 -14.49 23.65 -18.88
C TYR A 224 -14.52 22.24 -19.50
N LYS A 225 -15.61 21.50 -19.43
CA LYS A 225 -15.74 20.10 -19.88
C LYS A 225 -15.22 19.85 -21.29
N ASP A 226 -15.37 20.84 -22.19
CA ASP A 226 -14.94 20.76 -23.59
C ASP A 226 -13.44 20.99 -23.80
N LYS A 227 -12.76 21.53 -22.78
CA LYS A 227 -11.30 21.77 -22.76
C LYS A 227 -10.55 20.81 -21.83
N ILE A 228 -11.24 19.99 -21.05
CA ILE A 228 -10.59 19.02 -20.14
C ILE A 228 -10.18 17.78 -20.93
N GLN A 229 -8.93 17.34 -20.72
CA GLN A 229 -8.45 16.02 -21.08
C GLN A 229 -8.04 15.26 -19.83
N LEU A 230 -8.70 14.14 -19.57
CA LEU A 230 -8.35 13.23 -18.48
C LEU A 230 -7.35 12.18 -18.98
N ILE A 231 -6.30 11.92 -18.20
CA ILE A 231 -5.33 10.86 -18.46
C ILE A 231 -5.23 10.00 -17.20
N PHE A 232 -5.52 8.70 -17.34
CA PHE A 232 -5.43 7.73 -16.27
C PHE A 232 -4.32 6.73 -16.58
N LEU A 233 -3.24 6.77 -15.78
CA LEU A 233 -2.12 5.83 -15.90
C LEU A 233 -2.26 4.71 -14.88
N GLY A 234 -2.47 3.48 -15.35
CA GLY A 234 -2.54 2.29 -14.52
C GLY A 234 -3.44 1.19 -15.07
N LYS A 235 -3.38 0.04 -14.41
CA LYS A 235 -4.23 -1.14 -14.71
C LYS A 235 -5.23 -1.37 -13.59
N GLY A 236 -6.32 -2.07 -13.87
CA GLY A 236 -7.25 -2.51 -12.83
C GLY A 236 -8.63 -2.93 -13.35
N PRO A 237 -9.41 -3.59 -12.49
CA PRO A 237 -10.67 -4.24 -12.88
C PRO A 237 -11.76 -3.26 -13.30
N LYS A 238 -11.63 -1.97 -12.96
CA LYS A 238 -12.64 -0.94 -13.29
C LYS A 238 -12.39 -0.22 -14.62
N LYS A 239 -11.34 -0.55 -15.38
CA LYS A 239 -11.01 0.12 -16.65
C LYS A 239 -12.22 0.21 -17.58
N LYS A 240 -12.87 -0.91 -17.90
CA LYS A 240 -14.04 -0.95 -18.79
C LYS A 240 -15.21 -0.07 -18.32
N TYR A 241 -15.41 -0.01 -17.00
CA TYR A 241 -16.44 0.88 -16.42
C TYR A 241 -16.10 2.35 -16.62
N TYR A 242 -14.84 2.75 -16.36
CA TYR A 242 -14.40 4.13 -16.51
C TYR A 242 -14.37 4.58 -17.97
N GLU A 243 -13.95 3.71 -18.88
CA GLU A 243 -14.05 3.95 -20.34
C GLU A 243 -15.51 4.23 -20.75
N ARG A 244 -16.45 3.40 -20.29
CA ARG A 244 -17.87 3.54 -20.61
C ARG A 244 -18.44 4.89 -20.16
N ILE A 245 -18.19 5.29 -18.91
CA ILE A 245 -18.72 6.58 -18.39
C ILE A 245 -17.96 7.77 -18.97
N GLY A 246 -16.68 7.62 -19.30
CA GLY A 246 -15.83 8.65 -19.88
C GLY A 246 -16.17 8.99 -21.33
N LYS A 247 -16.79 8.07 -22.10
CA LYS A 247 -17.26 8.33 -23.47
C LYS A 247 -18.26 9.50 -23.59
N LYS A 248 -18.86 9.93 -22.48
CA LYS A 248 -19.78 11.08 -22.42
C LYS A 248 -19.06 12.43 -22.48
N LEU A 249 -17.74 12.45 -22.26
CA LEU A 249 -16.91 13.67 -22.41
C LEU A 249 -16.61 13.92 -23.89
N LYS A 250 -16.54 15.18 -24.28
CA LYS A 250 -16.12 15.59 -25.64
C LYS A 250 -14.70 15.10 -25.97
N ASN A 251 -13.81 15.15 -24.96
CA ASN A 251 -12.49 14.52 -25.02
C ASN A 251 -12.53 13.27 -24.10
N PRO A 252 -12.73 12.07 -24.65
CA PRO A 252 -12.74 10.86 -23.84
C PRO A 252 -11.43 10.67 -23.07
N PRO A 253 -11.46 10.10 -21.86
CA PRO A 253 -10.26 9.86 -21.09
C PRO A 253 -9.29 8.94 -21.82
N ILE A 254 -8.00 9.27 -21.74
CA ILE A 254 -6.91 8.40 -22.19
C ILE A 254 -6.58 7.44 -21.04
N PHE A 255 -6.52 6.15 -21.33
CA PHE A 255 -6.12 5.11 -20.40
C PHE A 255 -4.86 4.44 -20.90
N ASP A 256 -3.78 4.61 -20.15
CA ASP A 256 -2.49 4.03 -20.48
C ASP A 256 -1.84 3.39 -19.27
N TYR A 257 -0.74 2.68 -19.50
CA TYR A 257 0.06 2.05 -18.46
C TYR A 257 1.53 2.27 -18.78
N MET A 258 2.24 2.89 -17.87
CA MET A 258 3.69 3.02 -17.93
C MET A 258 4.29 2.17 -16.80
N SER A 259 5.34 1.41 -17.11
CA SER A 259 6.21 0.82 -16.09
C SER A 259 6.92 1.94 -15.32
N ARG A 260 7.53 1.61 -14.21
CA ARG A 260 8.30 2.58 -13.41
C ARG A 260 9.75 2.72 -13.88
N ASP A 261 10.13 1.90 -14.84
CA ASP A 261 11.48 1.87 -15.43
C ASP A 261 11.73 3.07 -16.35
#